data_db3568bc926153c8cd33e50b91fce541
#
_entry.id   db3568bc926153c8cd33e50b91fce541
#
_cell.length_a   1.000
_cell.length_b   1.000
_cell.length_c   1.000
_cell.angle_alpha   90.00
_cell.angle_beta   90.00
_cell.angle_gamma   90.00
#
_symmetry.space_group_name_H-M   'P 1'
#
loop_
_entity.id
_entity.type
_entity.pdbx_description
1 polymer ?
#
loop_
_entity_poly.entity_id
_entity_poly.type
_entity_poly.pdbx_seq_one_letter_code
_entity_poly.pdbx_strand_id
1 'polypeptide(L)'
;MFLYSGTLGLKHDPGMLLAVAQGFAGRDDLRVVVVSEGPAADWLRREGAGLANLVVLPFQPFETLPEVIATGDALLAILEPEAGIYSVPSKVLTYLCAGRPLLVAIPAENLAARILTREDAGLVVPAGDRAAFAAAARRLADDPALRARLGAHALAYADRAFDIAKVSARVQEIARRAVASG
;
A
#
# COMPACT_ATOMS: atom_id res chain seq x y z
N MET A 1 1.96 6.71 -12.05
CA MET A 1 3.07 6.31 -11.17
C MET A 1 2.58 5.37 -10.08
N PHE A 2 3.27 4.26 -9.88
CA PHE A 2 3.04 3.33 -8.77
C PHE A 2 4.05 3.62 -7.67
N LEU A 3 3.59 3.82 -6.44
CA LEU A 3 4.45 4.24 -5.33
C LEU A 3 4.44 3.21 -4.20
N TYR A 4 5.61 2.79 -3.77
CA TYR A 4 5.86 2.14 -2.49
C TYR A 4 6.66 3.08 -1.59
N SER A 5 6.17 3.41 -0.41
CA SER A 5 6.90 4.25 0.55
C SER A 5 6.93 3.59 1.93
N GLY A 6 8.11 3.48 2.51
CA GLY A 6 8.33 2.92 3.84
C GLY A 6 9.34 1.78 3.88
N THR A 7 9.54 1.19 5.06
CA THR A 7 10.51 0.11 5.25
C THR A 7 10.20 -1.07 4.35
N LEU A 8 11.22 -1.51 3.62
CA LEU A 8 11.22 -2.71 2.82
C LEU A 8 12.24 -3.69 3.44
N GLY A 9 11.79 -4.44 4.44
CA GLY A 9 12.63 -5.44 5.08
C GLY A 9 12.87 -6.66 4.17
N LEU A 10 13.88 -7.47 4.50
CA LEU A 10 14.16 -8.72 3.75
C LEU A 10 12.98 -9.71 3.78
N LYS A 11 12.12 -9.55 4.76
CA LYS A 11 10.85 -10.29 4.88
C LYS A 11 9.76 -9.84 3.90
N HIS A 12 9.87 -8.66 3.31
CA HIS A 12 8.98 -8.22 2.24
C HIS A 12 9.63 -8.61 0.93
N ASP A 13 8.99 -9.47 0.14
CA ASP A 13 9.54 -9.88 -1.15
C ASP A 13 9.70 -8.67 -2.10
N PRO A 14 10.91 -8.07 -2.23
CA PRO A 14 11.13 -6.95 -3.13
C PRO A 14 10.90 -7.32 -4.60
N GLY A 15 10.96 -8.62 -4.93
CA GLY A 15 10.65 -9.13 -6.25
C GLY A 15 9.23 -8.84 -6.72
N MET A 16 8.30 -8.58 -5.80
CA MET A 16 6.95 -8.10 -6.14
C MET A 16 7.00 -6.75 -6.86
N LEU A 17 7.78 -5.80 -6.34
CA LEU A 17 7.95 -4.47 -6.94
C LEU A 17 8.72 -4.55 -8.25
N LEU A 18 9.76 -5.40 -8.29
CA LEU A 18 10.52 -5.66 -9.51
C LEU A 18 9.63 -6.23 -10.62
N ALA A 19 8.74 -7.17 -10.29
CA ALA A 19 7.81 -7.77 -11.26
C ALA A 19 6.85 -6.75 -11.85
N VAL A 20 6.39 -5.76 -11.07
CA VAL A 20 5.59 -4.65 -11.59
C VAL A 20 6.41 -3.82 -12.57
N ALA A 21 7.64 -3.43 -12.21
CA ALA A 21 8.51 -2.64 -13.09
C ALA A 21 8.84 -3.39 -14.39
N GLN A 22 9.16 -4.68 -14.30
CA GLN A 22 9.37 -5.54 -15.47
C GLN A 22 8.12 -5.65 -16.34
N GLY A 23 6.95 -5.76 -15.72
CA GLY A 23 5.66 -5.80 -16.42
C GLY A 23 5.34 -4.53 -17.20
N PHE A 24 6.00 -3.41 -16.89
CA PHE A 24 5.89 -2.12 -17.56
C PHE A 24 7.12 -1.77 -18.42
N ALA A 25 8.02 -2.72 -18.66
CA ALA A 25 9.17 -2.48 -19.53
C ALA A 25 8.69 -2.00 -20.92
N GLY A 26 9.30 -0.92 -21.41
CA GLY A 26 8.89 -0.30 -22.69
C GLY A 26 7.68 0.66 -22.59
N ARG A 27 7.11 0.88 -21.40
CA ARG A 27 6.06 1.87 -21.16
C ARG A 27 6.69 3.15 -20.58
N ASP A 28 6.89 4.16 -21.41
CA ASP A 28 7.51 5.44 -21.00
C ASP A 28 6.60 6.32 -20.15
N ASP A 29 5.29 6.05 -20.16
CA ASP A 29 4.26 6.72 -19.39
C ASP A 29 4.13 6.18 -17.94
N LEU A 30 4.77 5.05 -17.63
CA LEU A 30 4.65 4.39 -16.33
C LEU A 30 5.97 4.41 -15.55
N ARG A 31 5.87 4.61 -14.24
CA ARG A 31 6.99 4.56 -13.30
C ARG A 31 6.59 3.78 -12.05
N VAL A 32 7.53 2.99 -11.55
CA VAL A 32 7.48 2.37 -10.23
C VAL A 32 8.49 3.08 -9.36
N VAL A 33 8.02 3.78 -8.35
CA VAL A 33 8.87 4.53 -7.42
C VAL A 33 8.84 3.84 -6.06
N VAL A 34 10.02 3.55 -5.53
CA VAL A 34 10.21 2.90 -4.23
C VAL A 34 10.99 3.85 -3.34
N VAL A 35 10.33 4.40 -2.33
CA VAL A 35 10.97 5.24 -1.31
C VAL A 35 11.30 4.37 -0.12
N SER A 36 12.54 3.87 -0.07
CA SER A 36 13.00 2.93 0.94
C SER A 36 14.52 2.87 1.01
N GLU A 37 15.03 2.38 2.13
CA GLU A 37 16.45 2.15 2.38
C GLU A 37 16.70 0.74 2.91
N GLY A 38 17.98 0.36 2.93
CA GLY A 38 18.44 -0.91 3.46
C GLY A 38 18.59 -2.01 2.40
N PRO A 39 18.93 -3.24 2.83
CA PRO A 39 19.37 -4.31 1.93
C PRO A 39 18.39 -4.68 0.81
N ALA A 40 17.09 -4.61 1.06
CA ALA A 40 16.08 -4.90 0.03
C ALA A 40 15.96 -3.79 -1.01
N ALA A 41 16.12 -2.52 -0.60
CA ALA A 41 16.19 -1.40 -1.53
C ALA A 41 17.47 -1.47 -2.39
N ASP A 42 18.60 -1.85 -1.80
CA ASP A 42 19.86 -2.05 -2.51
C ASP A 42 19.77 -3.22 -3.49
N TRP A 43 19.08 -4.30 -3.10
CA TRP A 43 18.78 -5.41 -3.99
C TRP A 43 17.96 -4.93 -5.21
N LEU A 44 16.89 -4.14 -4.98
CA LEU A 44 16.08 -3.57 -6.07
C LEU A 44 16.90 -2.68 -7.01
N ARG A 45 17.81 -1.87 -6.49
CA ARG A 45 18.71 -1.05 -7.33
C ARG A 45 19.59 -1.90 -8.24
N ARG A 46 20.12 -3.02 -7.73
CA ARG A 46 20.98 -3.93 -8.51
C ARG A 46 20.18 -4.69 -9.56
N GLU A 47 19.11 -5.38 -9.13
CA GLU A 47 18.31 -6.23 -10.03
C GLU A 47 17.50 -5.43 -11.05
N GLY A 48 17.14 -4.20 -10.70
CA GLY A 48 16.39 -3.30 -11.55
C GLY A 48 17.24 -2.30 -12.34
N ALA A 49 18.57 -2.40 -12.32
CA ALA A 49 19.48 -1.41 -12.94
C ALA A 49 19.23 -1.18 -14.45
N GLY A 50 18.67 -2.17 -15.16
CA GLY A 50 18.30 -2.07 -16.58
C GLY A 50 16.89 -1.55 -16.85
N LEU A 51 16.10 -1.25 -15.81
CA LEU A 51 14.71 -0.82 -15.93
C LEU A 51 14.60 0.70 -15.78
N ALA A 52 14.46 1.42 -16.88
CA ALA A 52 14.31 2.88 -16.88
C ALA A 52 13.06 3.38 -16.13
N ASN A 53 12.08 2.50 -15.92
CA ASN A 53 10.83 2.79 -15.23
C ASN A 53 10.84 2.45 -13.74
N LEU A 54 11.94 1.92 -13.17
CA LEU A 54 12.11 1.68 -11.74
C LEU A 54 13.02 2.75 -11.13
N VAL A 55 12.50 3.45 -10.12
CA VAL A 55 13.24 4.49 -9.39
C VAL A 55 13.24 4.11 -7.90
N VAL A 56 14.42 4.00 -7.31
CA VAL A 56 14.56 3.69 -5.87
C VAL A 56 15.23 4.88 -5.19
N LEU A 57 14.45 5.58 -4.37
CA LEU A 57 14.86 6.78 -3.62
C LEU A 57 15.11 6.44 -2.14
N PRO A 58 15.95 7.21 -1.45
CA PRO A 58 16.07 7.13 0.00
C PRO A 58 14.80 7.62 0.68
N PHE A 59 14.70 7.40 2.00
CA PHE A 59 13.62 7.99 2.78
C PHE A 59 13.61 9.51 2.63
N GLN A 60 12.42 10.04 2.51
CA GLN A 60 12.19 11.48 2.50
C GLN A 60 11.91 11.98 3.92
N PRO A 61 12.10 13.26 4.23
CA PRO A 61 11.73 13.83 5.52
C PRO A 61 10.29 13.48 5.90
N PHE A 62 10.06 13.16 7.18
CA PHE A 62 8.76 12.70 7.64
C PHE A 62 7.65 13.74 7.39
N GLU A 63 8.00 15.01 7.47
CA GLU A 63 7.11 16.14 7.24
C GLU A 63 6.57 16.20 5.82
N THR A 64 7.32 15.64 4.85
CA THR A 64 6.91 15.59 3.43
C THR A 64 6.20 14.29 3.05
N LEU A 65 5.97 13.39 4.00
CA LEU A 65 5.33 12.10 3.71
C LEU A 65 3.95 12.23 3.05
N PRO A 66 3.08 13.16 3.44
CA PRO A 66 1.79 13.35 2.77
C PRO A 66 1.95 13.70 1.29
N GLU A 67 2.87 14.60 0.97
CA GLU A 67 3.16 15.01 -0.41
C GLU A 67 3.75 13.86 -1.22
N VAL A 68 4.68 13.10 -0.63
CA VAL A 68 5.27 11.91 -1.27
C VAL A 68 4.17 10.91 -1.62
N ILE A 69 3.28 10.59 -0.68
CA ILE A 69 2.18 9.65 -0.91
C ILE A 69 1.21 10.19 -1.96
N ALA A 70 0.91 11.48 -1.94
CA ALA A 70 0.00 12.11 -2.90
C ALA A 70 0.51 12.09 -4.35
N THR A 71 1.82 11.90 -4.58
CA THR A 71 2.38 11.80 -5.94
C THR A 71 2.01 10.49 -6.64
N GLY A 72 1.67 9.44 -5.88
CA GLY A 72 1.30 8.14 -6.47
C GLY A 72 -0.08 8.14 -7.10
N ASP A 73 -0.21 7.59 -8.32
CA ASP A 73 -1.52 7.29 -8.92
C ASP A 73 -2.10 5.97 -8.38
N ALA A 74 -1.23 5.09 -7.86
CA ALA A 74 -1.58 3.88 -7.12
C ALA A 74 -0.50 3.59 -6.07
N LEU A 75 -0.92 3.15 -4.88
CA LEU A 75 -0.06 2.91 -3.74
C LEU A 75 0.12 1.41 -3.50
N LEU A 76 1.38 0.99 -3.36
CA LEU A 76 1.75 -0.41 -3.26
C LEU A 76 2.06 -0.80 -1.81
N ALA A 77 1.52 -1.92 -1.35
CA ALA A 77 1.91 -2.51 -0.08
C ALA A 77 2.08 -4.03 -0.20
N ILE A 78 3.06 -4.56 0.52
CA ILE A 78 3.41 -5.97 0.51
C ILE A 78 3.54 -6.43 1.95
N LEU A 79 3.00 -7.58 2.26
CA LEU A 79 3.15 -8.23 3.55
C LEU A 79 3.33 -9.73 3.33
N GLU A 80 4.27 -10.32 4.06
CA GLU A 80 4.53 -11.77 3.97
C GLU A 80 3.40 -12.63 4.53
N PRO A 81 3.31 -13.89 4.04
CA PRO A 81 2.30 -14.83 4.52
C PRO A 81 2.33 -15.02 6.03
N GLU A 82 3.52 -15.18 6.62
CA GLU A 82 3.69 -15.48 8.05
C GLU A 82 3.34 -14.29 8.96
N ALA A 83 3.58 -13.06 8.50
CA ALA A 83 3.22 -11.85 9.23
C ALA A 83 1.75 -11.47 9.08
N GLY A 84 1.09 -12.05 8.09
CA GLY A 84 -0.18 -11.59 7.58
C GLY A 84 -1.38 -11.75 8.51
N ILE A 85 -1.35 -12.70 9.43
CA ILE A 85 -2.53 -12.98 10.30
C ILE A 85 -2.57 -12.00 11.48
N TYR A 86 -1.42 -11.62 12.00
CA TYR A 86 -1.31 -10.87 13.26
C TYR A 86 -0.93 -9.40 13.10
N SER A 87 -0.52 -8.97 11.91
CA SER A 87 -0.03 -7.61 11.66
C SER A 87 -0.94 -6.88 10.68
N VAL A 88 -1.49 -5.76 11.11
CA VAL A 88 -2.13 -4.81 10.17
C VAL A 88 -1.05 -3.84 9.71
N PRO A 89 -0.69 -3.82 8.42
CA PRO A 89 0.34 -2.92 7.94
C PRO A 89 -0.12 -1.46 8.07
N SER A 90 0.53 -0.69 8.97
CA SER A 90 0.19 0.71 9.23
C SER A 90 0.18 1.58 7.97
N LYS A 91 1.05 1.27 7.00
CA LYS A 91 1.08 1.98 5.73
C LYS A 91 -0.24 1.88 4.93
N VAL A 92 -0.99 0.77 5.04
CA VAL A 92 -2.30 0.65 4.40
C VAL A 92 -3.28 1.66 4.98
N LEU A 93 -3.25 1.88 6.30
CA LEU A 93 -4.11 2.88 6.95
C LEU A 93 -3.75 4.30 6.48
N THR A 94 -2.46 4.62 6.41
CA THR A 94 -1.98 5.90 5.89
C THR A 94 -2.36 6.09 4.42
N TYR A 95 -2.25 5.04 3.60
CA TYR A 95 -2.57 5.10 2.17
C TYR A 95 -4.07 5.30 1.92
N LEU A 96 -4.94 4.75 2.75
CA LEU A 96 -6.38 4.99 2.66
C LEU A 96 -6.71 6.48 2.79
N CYS A 97 -5.95 7.24 3.62
CA CYS A 97 -6.13 8.68 3.78
C CYS A 97 -5.72 9.50 2.56
N ALA A 98 -4.93 8.92 1.64
CA ALA A 98 -4.45 9.65 0.46
C ALA A 98 -5.46 9.74 -0.69
N GLY A 99 -6.59 9.03 -0.61
CA GLY A 99 -7.59 9.01 -1.67
C GLY A 99 -7.05 8.41 -2.98
N ARG A 100 -6.10 7.48 -2.89
CA ARG A 100 -5.51 6.78 -4.02
C ARG A 100 -5.84 5.29 -3.95
N PRO A 101 -5.99 4.60 -5.10
CA PRO A 101 -6.21 3.17 -5.10
C PRO A 101 -5.02 2.44 -4.49
N LEU A 102 -5.29 1.42 -3.68
CA LEU A 102 -4.26 0.56 -3.14
C LEU A 102 -4.15 -0.72 -3.96
N LEU A 103 -2.92 -1.17 -4.18
CA LEU A 103 -2.63 -2.52 -4.64
C LEU A 103 -1.80 -3.22 -3.57
N VAL A 104 -2.35 -4.26 -2.98
CA VAL A 104 -1.72 -4.93 -1.85
C VAL A 104 -1.55 -6.42 -2.10
N ALA A 105 -0.37 -6.94 -1.74
CA ALA A 105 -0.08 -8.37 -1.70
C ALA A 105 -0.02 -8.81 -0.23
N ILE A 106 -1.12 -9.35 0.27
CA ILE A 106 -1.29 -9.75 1.67
C ILE A 106 -2.24 -10.96 1.76
N PRO A 107 -2.17 -11.78 2.83
CA PRO A 107 -3.13 -12.85 3.05
C PRO A 107 -4.56 -12.31 3.12
N ALA A 108 -5.51 -13.06 2.55
CA ALA A 108 -6.92 -12.66 2.47
C ALA A 108 -7.58 -12.50 3.85
N GLU A 109 -7.10 -13.24 4.84
CA GLU A 109 -7.55 -13.22 6.23
C GLU A 109 -7.13 -11.96 6.98
N ASN A 110 -6.14 -11.23 6.46
CA ASN A 110 -5.65 -10.00 7.06
C ASN A 110 -6.75 -8.94 7.14
N LEU A 111 -6.81 -8.23 8.26
CA LEU A 111 -7.81 -7.18 8.45
C LEU A 111 -7.74 -6.10 7.36
N ALA A 112 -6.55 -5.73 6.92
CA ALA A 112 -6.39 -4.75 5.84
C ALA A 112 -6.95 -5.27 4.50
N ALA A 113 -6.71 -6.56 4.16
CA ALA A 113 -7.29 -7.20 2.98
C ALA A 113 -8.82 -7.16 3.02
N ARG A 114 -9.39 -7.54 4.17
CA ARG A 114 -10.85 -7.55 4.38
C ARG A 114 -11.46 -6.15 4.27
N ILE A 115 -10.79 -5.14 4.82
CA ILE A 115 -11.22 -3.74 4.68
C ILE A 115 -11.21 -3.32 3.20
N LEU A 116 -10.09 -3.50 2.52
CA LEU A 116 -9.95 -3.08 1.12
C LEU A 116 -10.97 -3.77 0.21
N THR A 117 -11.22 -5.06 0.42
CA THR A 117 -12.20 -5.82 -0.35
C THR A 117 -13.63 -5.37 -0.06
N ARG A 118 -13.98 -5.22 1.22
CA ARG A 118 -15.33 -4.80 1.63
C ARG A 118 -15.68 -3.40 1.16
N GLU A 119 -14.73 -2.47 1.26
CA GLU A 119 -14.93 -1.07 0.93
C GLU A 119 -14.66 -0.77 -0.55
N ASP A 120 -14.25 -1.77 -1.35
CA ASP A 120 -13.82 -1.59 -2.75
C ASP A 120 -12.78 -0.45 -2.87
N ALA A 121 -11.78 -0.45 -1.97
CA ALA A 121 -10.80 0.63 -1.84
C ALA A 121 -9.43 0.29 -2.45
N GLY A 122 -9.30 -0.87 -3.08
CA GLY A 122 -8.05 -1.34 -3.68
C GLY A 122 -8.16 -2.74 -4.24
N LEU A 123 -7.08 -3.20 -4.83
CA LEU A 123 -6.92 -4.57 -5.31
C LEU A 123 -6.06 -5.37 -4.32
N VAL A 124 -6.55 -6.53 -3.94
CA VAL A 124 -5.87 -7.47 -3.04
C VAL A 124 -5.46 -8.69 -3.85
N VAL A 125 -4.20 -9.08 -3.75
CA VAL A 125 -3.69 -10.32 -4.35
C VAL A 125 -3.01 -11.17 -3.28
N PRO A 126 -2.85 -12.48 -3.51
CA PRO A 126 -2.14 -13.34 -2.58
C PRO A 126 -0.70 -12.88 -2.32
N ALA A 127 -0.25 -12.98 -1.08
CA ALA A 127 1.13 -12.71 -0.73
C ALA A 127 2.09 -13.60 -1.52
N GLY A 128 3.15 -13.03 -2.08
CA GLY A 128 4.14 -13.74 -2.89
C GLY A 128 3.74 -14.02 -4.34
N ASP A 129 2.49 -13.78 -4.75
CA ASP A 129 2.06 -13.96 -6.15
C ASP A 129 2.47 -12.75 -7.01
N ARG A 130 3.71 -12.80 -7.51
CA ARG A 130 4.27 -11.74 -8.35
C ARG A 130 3.50 -11.55 -9.67
N ALA A 131 3.00 -12.65 -10.23
CA ALA A 131 2.25 -12.59 -11.50
C ALA A 131 0.90 -11.90 -11.31
N ALA A 132 0.13 -12.26 -10.29
CA ALA A 132 -1.11 -11.61 -9.94
C ALA A 132 -0.90 -10.13 -9.57
N PHE A 133 0.17 -9.79 -8.86
CA PHE A 133 0.50 -8.42 -8.47
C PHE A 133 0.79 -7.55 -9.70
N ALA A 134 1.63 -8.04 -10.64
CA ALA A 134 1.92 -7.35 -11.88
C ALA A 134 0.67 -7.22 -12.78
N ALA A 135 -0.17 -8.25 -12.84
CA ALA A 135 -1.44 -8.19 -13.59
C ALA A 135 -2.41 -7.16 -13.00
N ALA A 136 -2.54 -7.10 -11.69
CA ALA A 136 -3.36 -6.12 -11.00
C ALA A 136 -2.82 -4.69 -11.19
N ALA A 137 -1.49 -4.51 -11.19
CA ALA A 137 -0.87 -3.23 -11.51
C ALA A 137 -1.20 -2.78 -12.94
N ARG A 138 -1.14 -3.69 -13.93
CA ARG A 138 -1.55 -3.36 -15.32
C ARG A 138 -3.02 -2.94 -15.38
N ARG A 139 -3.91 -3.65 -14.69
CA ARG A 139 -5.32 -3.27 -14.62
C ARG A 139 -5.50 -1.85 -14.08
N LEU A 140 -4.78 -1.48 -13.03
CA LEU A 140 -4.80 -0.10 -12.52
C LEU A 140 -4.17 0.89 -13.49
N ALA A 141 -3.12 0.52 -14.23
CA ALA A 141 -2.49 1.39 -15.21
C ALA A 141 -3.44 1.74 -16.35
N ASP A 142 -4.16 0.74 -16.85
CA ASP A 142 -4.95 0.84 -18.08
C ASP A 142 -6.40 1.32 -17.85
N ASP A 143 -6.86 1.36 -16.57
CA ASP A 143 -8.23 1.78 -16.22
C ASP A 143 -8.24 2.99 -15.25
N PRO A 144 -8.28 4.23 -15.78
CA PRO A 144 -8.38 5.44 -14.98
C PRO A 144 -9.68 5.53 -14.17
N ALA A 145 -10.78 5.01 -14.69
CA ALA A 145 -12.05 5.03 -13.98
C ALA A 145 -12.03 4.12 -12.75
N LEU A 146 -11.40 2.95 -12.87
CA LEU A 146 -11.14 2.06 -11.74
C LEU A 146 -10.29 2.76 -10.67
N ARG A 147 -9.19 3.44 -11.08
CA ARG A 147 -8.36 4.19 -10.12
C ARG A 147 -9.14 5.26 -9.37
N ALA A 148 -9.92 6.05 -10.10
CA ALA A 148 -10.73 7.11 -9.50
C ALA A 148 -11.75 6.56 -8.50
N ARG A 149 -12.45 5.49 -8.86
CA ARG A 149 -13.44 4.85 -8.00
C ARG A 149 -12.82 4.28 -6.72
N LEU A 150 -11.78 3.47 -6.86
CA LEU A 150 -11.10 2.86 -5.71
C LEU A 150 -10.51 3.93 -4.77
N GLY A 151 -9.92 4.99 -5.33
CA GLY A 151 -9.37 6.11 -4.55
C GLY A 151 -10.46 6.88 -3.79
N ALA A 152 -11.60 7.14 -4.43
CA ALA A 152 -12.73 7.80 -3.76
C ALA A 152 -13.28 6.95 -2.59
N HIS A 153 -13.37 5.64 -2.77
CA HIS A 153 -13.80 4.72 -1.72
C HIS A 153 -12.78 4.64 -0.56
N ALA A 154 -11.48 4.65 -0.88
CA ALA A 154 -10.41 4.68 0.12
C ALA A 154 -10.55 5.92 1.02
N LEU A 155 -10.70 7.10 0.44
CA LEU A 155 -10.86 8.35 1.18
C LEU A 155 -12.15 8.35 2.01
N ALA A 156 -13.28 7.95 1.42
CA ALA A 156 -14.55 7.89 2.13
C ALA A 156 -14.52 6.94 3.34
N TYR A 157 -13.78 5.82 3.23
CA TYR A 157 -13.55 4.94 4.37
C TYR A 157 -12.69 5.63 5.44
N ALA A 158 -11.58 6.27 5.04
CA ALA A 158 -10.67 6.93 5.97
C ALA A 158 -11.38 8.05 6.76
N ASP A 159 -12.14 8.90 6.09
CA ASP A 159 -12.93 9.98 6.71
C ASP A 159 -13.93 9.45 7.75
N ARG A 160 -14.53 8.30 7.46
CA ARG A 160 -15.49 7.67 8.38
C ARG A 160 -14.83 6.95 9.54
N ALA A 161 -13.72 6.23 9.27
CA ALA A 161 -13.11 5.29 10.20
C ALA A 161 -12.02 5.92 11.08
N PHE A 162 -11.34 6.97 10.60
CA PHE A 162 -10.18 7.57 11.27
C PHE A 162 -10.46 8.97 11.84
N ASP A 163 -11.71 9.35 11.95
CA ASP A 163 -12.13 10.56 12.65
C ASP A 163 -11.71 10.47 14.11
N ILE A 164 -10.74 11.30 14.51
CA ILE A 164 -10.13 11.24 15.84
C ILE A 164 -11.15 11.50 16.96
N ALA A 165 -12.15 12.32 16.74
CA ALA A 165 -13.19 12.60 17.74
C ALA A 165 -14.05 11.35 17.97
N LYS A 166 -14.46 10.66 16.91
CA LYS A 166 -15.22 9.40 17.01
C LYS A 166 -14.40 8.28 17.64
N VAL A 167 -13.13 8.14 17.23
CA VAL A 167 -12.23 7.13 17.80
C VAL A 167 -12.01 7.39 19.29
N SER A 168 -11.73 8.63 19.67
CA SER A 168 -11.53 9.03 21.06
C SER A 168 -12.79 8.79 21.92
N ALA A 169 -13.96 9.18 21.43
CA ALA A 169 -15.23 8.92 22.12
C ALA A 169 -15.48 7.44 22.34
N ARG A 170 -15.17 6.60 21.33
CA ARG A 170 -15.33 5.14 21.45
C ARG A 170 -14.40 4.52 22.47
N VAL A 171 -13.13 4.95 22.50
CA VAL A 171 -12.16 4.48 23.50
C VAL A 171 -12.60 4.87 24.92
N GLN A 172 -13.07 6.12 25.11
CA GLN A 172 -13.59 6.59 26.39
C GLN A 172 -14.82 5.79 26.84
N GLU A 173 -15.74 5.46 25.93
CA GLU A 173 -16.91 4.65 26.23
C GLU A 173 -16.52 3.23 26.72
N ILE A 174 -15.56 2.60 26.03
CA ILE A 174 -15.05 1.28 26.41
C ILE A 174 -14.42 1.34 27.81
N ALA A 175 -13.59 2.35 28.07
CA ALA A 175 -12.98 2.52 29.38
C ALA A 175 -14.00 2.71 30.51
N ARG A 176 -15.03 3.55 30.29
CA ARG A 176 -16.12 3.74 31.30
C ARG A 176 -16.87 2.45 31.58
N ARG A 177 -17.19 1.66 30.54
CA ARG A 177 -17.85 0.36 30.71
C ARG A 177 -17.00 -0.63 31.50
N ALA A 178 -15.71 -0.70 31.22
CA ALA A 178 -14.78 -1.58 31.96
C ALA A 178 -14.73 -1.23 33.45
N VAL A 179 -14.68 0.07 33.79
CA VAL A 179 -14.68 0.52 35.19
C VAL A 179 -16.01 0.26 35.89
N ALA A 180 -17.14 0.35 35.18
CA ALA A 180 -18.47 0.11 35.77
C ALA A 180 -18.80 -1.39 35.96
N SER A 181 -18.01 -2.28 35.35
CA SER A 181 -18.21 -3.74 35.38
C SER A 181 -17.30 -4.46 36.39
N GLY A 182 -16.39 -3.76 37.07
CA GLY A 182 -15.50 -4.28 38.13
C GLY A 182 -15.89 -3.77 39.49
#